data_75ab6ea9a95764e5e45beb9ec02393f7
#
_entry.id   75ab6ea9a95764e5e45beb9ec02393f7
#
_cell.length_a   1.000
_cell.length_b   1.000
_cell.length_c   1.000
_cell.angle_alpha   90.00
_cell.angle_beta   90.00
_cell.angle_gamma   90.00
#
_symmetry.space_group_name_H-M   'P 1'
#
loop_
_entity.id
_entity.type
_entity.pdbx_description
1 polymer ?
#
loop_
_entity_poly.entity_id
_entity_poly.type
_entity_poly.pdbx_seq_one_letter_code
_entity_poly.pdbx_strand_id
1 'polypeptide(L)'
;MRSSRIFKIIANICRLILACTFILSGFTKVVDPWGTALKVNEYLTIYGMEFLQPASMAFSIWLCGAELMMGCMLLFKVRIRLISIFALASMLFFTVLTLLSATVIPVEDCGCFGDAIRLTPWETFLKNLVLLPMAVVVWWRYRPDKVFAFKPVEIVLTCLFFFLSMALGTYCYRHLPLVDFLPYKVGVNIWQEMHASEAEAGEVETVLVYRNLETGRLREFSLEDTEWQDTTRWEWVDTRTESDSSPVRPIIGEFALHDAEGDATEELLTAPGRVWFLCVTSFERMPRGCARRLDRLVGQALAAGERVVCLTPEPLDGVTWHAFGTAGG
;
A
#
# COMPACT_ATOMS: atom_id res chain seq x y z
N MET A 1 -17.75 -0.28 38.83
CA MET A 1 -16.72 0.33 37.92
C MET A 1 -17.34 1.04 36.69
N ARG A 2 -18.30 0.43 35.97
CA ARG A 2 -18.95 0.98 34.75
C ARG A 2 -19.58 2.38 34.92
N SER A 3 -19.96 2.76 36.13
CA SER A 3 -20.65 4.02 36.47
C SER A 3 -19.68 5.15 36.89
N SER A 4 -18.42 4.87 37.17
CA SER A 4 -17.49 5.90 37.64
C SER A 4 -17.25 6.95 36.54
N ARG A 5 -17.09 8.22 36.94
CA ARG A 5 -16.86 9.36 36.04
C ARG A 5 -15.57 9.15 35.24
N ILE A 6 -14.52 8.66 35.89
CA ILE A 6 -13.20 8.36 35.29
C ILE A 6 -13.34 7.32 34.17
N PHE A 7 -14.04 6.19 34.41
CA PHE A 7 -14.23 5.15 33.41
C PHE A 7 -14.99 5.67 32.18
N LYS A 8 -15.98 6.56 32.36
CA LYS A 8 -16.71 7.19 31.25
C LYS A 8 -15.79 8.06 30.39
N ILE A 9 -14.88 8.80 31.02
CA ILE A 9 -13.91 9.63 30.32
C ILE A 9 -12.94 8.75 29.52
N ILE A 10 -12.33 7.74 30.15
CA ILE A 10 -11.40 6.80 29.50
C ILE A 10 -12.10 6.13 28.29
N ALA A 11 -13.31 5.60 28.47
CA ALA A 11 -14.03 4.95 27.39
C ALA A 11 -14.37 5.91 26.22
N ASN A 12 -14.62 7.18 26.50
CA ASN A 12 -14.82 8.17 25.44
C ASN A 12 -13.52 8.50 24.70
N ILE A 13 -12.38 8.60 25.39
CA ILE A 13 -11.07 8.79 24.77
C ILE A 13 -10.74 7.59 23.88
N CYS A 14 -10.85 6.37 24.40
CA CYS A 14 -10.63 5.14 23.62
C CYS A 14 -11.54 5.10 22.37
N ARG A 15 -12.81 5.48 22.51
CA ARG A 15 -13.75 5.55 21.39
C ARG A 15 -13.31 6.56 20.33
N LEU A 16 -12.83 7.73 20.72
CA LEU A 16 -12.34 8.74 19.79
C LEU A 16 -11.10 8.28 19.06
N ILE A 17 -10.13 7.69 19.77
CA ILE A 17 -8.92 7.12 19.15
C ILE A 17 -9.29 6.05 18.14
N LEU A 18 -10.15 5.10 18.49
CA LEU A 18 -10.61 4.07 17.56
C LEU A 18 -11.37 4.67 16.38
N ALA A 19 -12.22 5.66 16.60
CA ALA A 19 -12.95 6.33 15.53
C ALA A 19 -12.00 6.99 14.54
N CYS A 20 -11.00 7.75 15.02
CA CYS A 20 -9.97 8.37 14.17
C CYS A 20 -9.15 7.32 13.42
N THR A 21 -8.76 6.23 14.07
CA THR A 21 -8.00 5.14 13.43
C THR A 21 -8.81 4.49 12.31
N PHE A 22 -10.08 4.14 12.54
CA PHE A 22 -10.92 3.54 11.52
C PHE A 22 -11.28 4.51 10.38
N ILE A 23 -11.47 5.81 10.68
CA ILE A 23 -11.68 6.83 9.65
C ILE A 23 -10.43 6.97 8.79
N LEU A 24 -9.26 7.11 9.40
CA LEU A 24 -7.99 7.23 8.66
C LEU A 24 -7.74 5.99 7.81
N SER A 25 -7.81 4.79 8.41
CA SER A 25 -7.63 3.51 7.74
C SER A 25 -8.63 3.29 6.60
N GLY A 26 -9.91 3.55 6.86
CA GLY A 26 -10.96 3.40 5.86
C GLY A 26 -10.86 4.44 4.75
N PHE A 27 -10.53 5.70 5.06
CA PHE A 27 -10.39 6.76 4.08
C PHE A 27 -9.23 6.51 3.12
N THR A 28 -8.03 6.20 3.63
CA THR A 28 -6.85 5.93 2.81
C THR A 28 -7.07 4.76 1.85
N LYS A 29 -7.80 3.73 2.27
CA LYS A 29 -8.15 2.58 1.43
C LYS A 29 -9.31 2.85 0.46
N VAL A 30 -10.29 3.64 0.87
CA VAL A 30 -11.44 3.99 -0.01
C VAL A 30 -11.01 4.86 -1.18
N VAL A 31 -10.01 5.72 -0.99
CA VAL A 31 -9.49 6.56 -2.09
C VAL A 31 -8.61 5.77 -3.06
N ASP A 32 -8.04 4.64 -2.63
CA ASP A 32 -7.37 3.67 -3.50
C ASP A 32 -7.88 2.23 -3.30
N PRO A 33 -9.04 1.88 -3.85
CA PRO A 33 -9.59 0.55 -3.75
C PRO A 33 -8.79 -0.51 -4.54
N TRP A 34 -7.96 -0.10 -5.52
CA TRP A 34 -7.10 -0.99 -6.29
C TRP A 34 -5.97 -1.57 -5.44
N GLY A 35 -5.26 -0.74 -4.68
CA GLY A 35 -4.22 -1.20 -3.75
C GLY A 35 -4.77 -2.23 -2.77
N THR A 36 -5.96 -1.97 -2.18
CA THR A 36 -6.61 -2.94 -1.30
C THR A 36 -7.02 -4.22 -2.04
N ALA A 37 -7.50 -4.14 -3.28
CA ALA A 37 -7.89 -5.33 -4.06
C ALA A 37 -6.68 -6.20 -4.40
N LEU A 38 -5.52 -5.60 -4.69
CA LEU A 38 -4.26 -6.32 -4.91
C LEU A 38 -3.84 -7.08 -3.64
N LYS A 39 -3.91 -6.45 -2.47
CA LYS A 39 -3.62 -7.12 -1.19
C LYS A 39 -4.60 -8.26 -0.90
N VAL A 40 -5.90 -8.06 -1.17
CA VAL A 40 -6.89 -9.14 -1.05
C VAL A 40 -6.54 -10.31 -1.98
N ASN A 41 -6.15 -10.05 -3.22
CA ASN A 41 -5.73 -11.09 -4.17
C ASN A 41 -4.49 -11.85 -3.68
N GLU A 42 -3.50 -11.14 -3.13
CA GLU A 42 -2.30 -11.74 -2.53
C GLU A 42 -2.68 -12.74 -1.42
N TYR A 43 -3.54 -12.34 -0.49
CA TYR A 43 -4.04 -13.23 0.55
C TYR A 43 -4.86 -14.40 -0.02
N LEU A 44 -5.72 -14.17 -1.01
CA LEU A 44 -6.51 -15.22 -1.65
C LEU A 44 -5.61 -16.27 -2.33
N THR A 45 -4.51 -15.84 -2.96
CA THR A 45 -3.52 -16.74 -3.56
C THR A 45 -2.79 -17.56 -2.48
N ILE A 46 -2.32 -16.92 -1.42
CA ILE A 46 -1.63 -17.60 -0.31
C ILE A 46 -2.53 -18.68 0.34
N TYR A 47 -3.82 -18.39 0.48
CA TYR A 47 -4.78 -19.34 1.06
C TYR A 47 -5.39 -20.34 0.06
N GLY A 48 -4.96 -20.33 -1.21
CA GLY A 48 -5.49 -21.21 -2.25
C GLY A 48 -6.96 -20.92 -2.64
N MET A 49 -7.42 -19.68 -2.44
CA MET A 49 -8.80 -19.24 -2.72
C MET A 49 -8.88 -18.39 -3.99
N GLU A 50 -8.11 -18.70 -5.01
CA GLU A 50 -8.00 -17.92 -6.26
C GLU A 50 -9.34 -17.77 -7.02
N PHE A 51 -10.28 -18.72 -6.82
CA PHE A 51 -11.61 -18.65 -7.41
C PHE A 51 -12.42 -17.40 -6.96
N LEU A 52 -12.03 -16.75 -5.86
CA LEU A 52 -12.65 -15.51 -5.36
C LEU A 52 -12.01 -14.23 -5.94
N GLN A 53 -10.89 -14.32 -6.63
CA GLN A 53 -10.20 -13.15 -7.21
C GLN A 53 -11.09 -12.26 -8.09
N PRO A 54 -12.01 -12.79 -8.92
CA PRO A 54 -12.91 -11.94 -9.71
C PRO A 54 -13.81 -11.02 -8.86
N ALA A 55 -14.05 -11.38 -7.60
CA ALA A 55 -14.84 -10.59 -6.65
C ALA A 55 -14.01 -9.64 -5.78
N SER A 56 -12.67 -9.71 -5.85
CA SER A 56 -11.76 -8.98 -4.96
C SER A 56 -11.97 -7.48 -4.98
N MET A 57 -12.23 -6.88 -6.13
CA MET A 57 -12.50 -5.44 -6.26
C MET A 57 -13.80 -5.04 -5.54
N ALA A 58 -14.88 -5.78 -5.76
CA ALA A 58 -16.15 -5.51 -5.09
C ALA A 58 -16.02 -5.69 -3.57
N PHE A 59 -15.30 -6.73 -3.15
CA PHE A 59 -15.01 -6.98 -1.74
C PHE A 59 -14.13 -5.89 -1.13
N SER A 60 -13.14 -5.41 -1.86
CA SER A 60 -12.27 -4.28 -1.45
C SER A 60 -13.09 -3.02 -1.20
N ILE A 61 -13.92 -2.59 -2.16
CA ILE A 61 -14.77 -1.40 -2.02
C ILE A 61 -15.68 -1.54 -0.80
N TRP A 62 -16.28 -2.73 -0.62
CA TRP A 62 -17.16 -3.01 0.52
C TRP A 62 -16.39 -2.96 1.86
N LEU A 63 -15.22 -3.60 1.94
CA LEU A 63 -14.40 -3.66 3.15
C LEU A 63 -13.92 -2.27 3.58
N CYS A 64 -13.34 -1.51 2.63
CA CYS A 64 -12.84 -0.15 2.88
C CYS A 64 -13.97 0.79 3.30
N GLY A 65 -15.11 0.70 2.59
CA GLY A 65 -16.29 1.49 2.91
C GLY A 65 -16.90 1.13 4.27
N ALA A 66 -16.91 -0.15 4.63
CA ALA A 66 -17.39 -0.61 5.94
C ALA A 66 -16.48 -0.09 7.08
N GLU A 67 -15.15 -0.07 6.88
CA GLU A 67 -14.21 0.50 7.83
C GLU A 67 -14.44 2.01 8.03
N LEU A 68 -14.56 2.77 6.95
CA LEU A 68 -14.84 4.21 7.00
C LEU A 68 -16.17 4.50 7.70
N MET A 69 -17.23 3.77 7.32
CA MET A 69 -18.54 3.84 7.95
C MET A 69 -18.44 3.55 9.45
N MET A 70 -17.74 2.49 9.85
CA MET A 70 -17.56 2.11 11.25
C MET A 70 -16.88 3.22 12.05
N GLY A 71 -15.83 3.84 11.49
CA GLY A 71 -15.17 4.98 12.10
C GLY A 71 -16.11 6.18 12.31
N CYS A 72 -16.89 6.54 11.29
CA CYS A 72 -17.89 7.61 11.39
C CYS A 72 -18.96 7.29 12.43
N MET A 73 -19.49 6.07 12.46
CA MET A 73 -20.50 5.65 13.43
C MET A 73 -19.97 5.67 14.87
N LEU A 74 -18.69 5.28 15.08
CA LEU A 74 -18.02 5.40 16.38
C LEU A 74 -17.89 6.87 16.79
N LEU A 75 -17.50 7.76 15.87
CA LEU A 75 -17.31 9.18 16.14
C LEU A 75 -18.62 9.84 16.60
N PHE A 76 -19.68 9.65 15.85
CA PHE A 76 -21.00 10.25 16.11
C PHE A 76 -21.87 9.46 17.08
N LYS A 77 -21.37 8.34 17.63
CA LYS A 77 -22.12 7.43 18.53
C LYS A 77 -23.40 6.87 17.93
N VAL A 78 -23.44 6.74 16.60
CA VAL A 78 -24.59 6.16 15.89
C VAL A 78 -24.60 4.66 16.16
N ARG A 79 -25.70 4.14 16.69
CA ARG A 79 -25.87 2.72 17.08
C ARG A 79 -24.66 2.17 17.86
N ILE A 80 -24.12 2.97 18.77
CA ILE A 80 -22.84 2.73 19.45
C ILE A 80 -22.73 1.31 20.07
N ARG A 81 -23.86 0.74 20.48
CA ARG A 81 -23.90 -0.61 21.06
C ARG A 81 -23.54 -1.67 20.03
N LEU A 82 -24.15 -1.56 18.84
CA LEU A 82 -23.89 -2.48 17.73
C LEU A 82 -22.49 -2.28 17.16
N ILE A 83 -22.13 -1.02 16.86
CA ILE A 83 -20.86 -0.72 16.22
C ILE A 83 -19.65 -1.05 17.11
N SER A 84 -19.80 -0.97 18.45
CA SER A 84 -18.72 -1.39 19.36
C SER A 84 -18.44 -2.90 19.29
N ILE A 85 -19.45 -3.73 18.98
CA ILE A 85 -19.26 -5.18 18.77
C ILE A 85 -18.50 -5.41 17.46
N PHE A 86 -18.93 -4.74 16.38
CA PHE A 86 -18.23 -4.86 15.09
C PHE A 86 -16.79 -4.33 15.18
N ALA A 87 -16.55 -3.22 15.85
CA ALA A 87 -15.22 -2.68 16.07
C ALA A 87 -14.32 -3.66 16.85
N LEU A 88 -14.86 -4.29 17.90
CA LEU A 88 -14.12 -5.30 18.66
C LEU A 88 -13.82 -6.54 17.80
N ALA A 89 -14.80 -7.03 17.04
CA ALA A 89 -14.64 -8.18 16.16
C ALA A 89 -13.60 -7.90 15.07
N SER A 90 -13.67 -6.72 14.44
CA SER A 90 -12.69 -6.28 13.45
C SER A 90 -11.29 -6.17 14.04
N MET A 91 -11.15 -5.56 15.22
CA MET A 91 -9.84 -5.45 15.89
C MET A 91 -9.26 -6.81 16.24
N LEU A 92 -10.09 -7.75 16.70
CA LEU A 92 -9.66 -9.13 16.98
C LEU A 92 -9.22 -9.82 15.71
N PHE A 93 -10.02 -9.74 14.64
CA PHE A 93 -9.69 -10.31 13.33
C PHE A 93 -8.35 -9.77 12.79
N PHE A 94 -8.20 -8.45 12.73
CA PHE A 94 -6.97 -7.84 12.24
C PHE A 94 -5.76 -8.10 13.14
N THR A 95 -5.93 -8.24 14.45
CA THR A 95 -4.83 -8.61 15.36
C THR A 95 -4.34 -10.03 15.07
N VAL A 96 -5.26 -10.98 14.86
CA VAL A 96 -4.90 -12.36 14.52
C VAL A 96 -4.26 -12.41 13.11
N LEU A 97 -4.86 -11.72 12.13
CA LEU A 97 -4.33 -11.68 10.77
C LEU A 97 -2.91 -11.12 10.73
N THR A 98 -2.67 -9.99 11.42
CA THR A 98 -1.34 -9.36 11.44
C THR A 98 -0.31 -10.19 12.21
N LEU A 99 -0.71 -10.94 13.24
CA LEU A 99 0.16 -11.90 13.90
C LEU A 99 0.58 -13.03 12.95
N LEU A 100 -0.38 -13.58 12.19
CA LEU A 100 -0.09 -14.61 11.18
C LEU A 100 0.82 -14.06 10.08
N SER A 101 0.56 -12.84 9.60
CA SER A 101 1.41 -12.17 8.61
C SER A 101 2.81 -11.87 9.11
N ALA A 102 2.98 -11.61 10.41
CA ALA A 102 4.28 -11.36 11.01
C ALA A 102 5.11 -12.63 11.29
N THR A 103 4.46 -13.81 11.37
CA THR A 103 5.12 -15.05 11.83
C THR A 103 5.14 -16.16 10.79
N VAL A 104 4.10 -16.29 9.97
CA VAL A 104 3.89 -17.46 9.10
C VAL A 104 3.78 -17.07 7.64
N ILE A 105 3.17 -15.92 7.34
CA ILE A 105 2.85 -15.50 5.98
C ILE A 105 3.87 -14.48 5.53
N PRO A 106 4.67 -14.73 4.48
CA PRO A 106 5.67 -13.79 3.98
C PRO A 106 4.99 -12.64 3.19
N VAL A 107 4.40 -11.67 3.89
CA VAL A 107 3.81 -10.47 3.29
C VAL A 107 4.68 -9.27 3.68
N GLU A 108 5.07 -8.46 2.71
CA GLU A 108 5.96 -7.31 2.96
C GLU A 108 5.28 -6.22 3.79
N ASP A 109 4.00 -5.93 3.50
CA ASP A 109 3.18 -4.99 4.27
C ASP A 109 1.75 -5.49 4.47
N CYS A 110 1.08 -5.03 5.52
CA CYS A 110 -0.29 -5.44 5.85
C CYS A 110 -1.39 -4.62 5.15
N GLY A 111 -1.06 -3.54 4.45
CA GLY A 111 -2.02 -2.66 3.78
C GLY A 111 -3.07 -2.01 4.70
N CYS A 112 -2.83 -1.94 6.03
CA CYS A 112 -3.81 -1.44 7.00
C CYS A 112 -4.20 0.03 6.79
N PHE A 113 -3.29 0.84 6.24
CA PHE A 113 -3.52 2.25 5.87
C PHE A 113 -3.36 2.48 4.36
N GLY A 114 -3.56 1.42 3.54
CA GLY A 114 -3.27 1.49 2.12
C GLY A 114 -1.83 1.92 1.86
N ASP A 115 -1.60 2.63 0.77
CA ASP A 115 -0.28 3.15 0.40
C ASP A 115 0.11 4.45 1.12
N ALA A 116 -0.81 5.04 1.92
CA ALA A 116 -0.54 6.29 2.63
C ALA A 116 0.49 6.12 3.76
N ILE A 117 0.48 4.99 4.45
CA ILE A 117 1.41 4.67 5.53
C ILE A 117 1.76 3.18 5.42
N ARG A 118 2.95 2.89 4.95
CA ARG A 118 3.45 1.52 4.87
C ARG A 118 3.99 1.10 6.23
N LEU A 119 3.35 0.12 6.84
CA LEU A 119 3.74 -0.47 8.11
C LEU A 119 4.14 -1.93 7.89
N THR A 120 5.22 -2.33 8.51
CA THR A 120 5.60 -3.75 8.58
C THR A 120 4.52 -4.55 9.31
N PRO A 121 4.43 -5.87 9.08
CA PRO A 121 3.49 -6.74 9.81
C PRO A 121 3.65 -6.65 11.34
N TRP A 122 4.88 -6.53 11.85
CA TRP A 122 5.15 -6.39 13.27
C TRP A 122 4.67 -5.06 13.85
N GLU A 123 4.94 -3.94 13.17
CA GLU A 123 4.45 -2.61 13.59
C GLU A 123 2.93 -2.58 13.61
N THR A 124 2.30 -3.18 12.60
CA THR A 124 0.84 -3.27 12.53
C THR A 124 0.28 -4.14 13.64
N PHE A 125 0.91 -5.27 13.95
CA PHE A 125 0.52 -6.12 15.07
C PHE A 125 0.63 -5.37 16.42
N LEU A 126 1.75 -4.68 16.67
CA LEU A 126 1.94 -3.89 17.90
C LEU A 126 0.89 -2.78 18.02
N LYS A 127 0.62 -2.05 16.95
CA LYS A 127 -0.47 -1.07 16.89
C LYS A 127 -1.82 -1.71 17.27
N ASN A 128 -2.14 -2.85 16.68
CA ASN A 128 -3.39 -3.56 16.95
C ASN A 128 -3.45 -4.08 18.39
N LEU A 129 -2.33 -4.49 18.97
CA LEU A 129 -2.22 -4.92 20.37
C LEU A 129 -2.57 -3.78 21.34
N VAL A 130 -2.29 -2.53 20.97
CA VAL A 130 -2.67 -1.33 21.76
C VAL A 130 -4.15 -0.98 21.55
N LEU A 131 -4.64 -1.10 20.32
CA LEU A 131 -6.02 -0.71 19.96
C LEU A 131 -7.08 -1.75 20.44
N LEU A 132 -6.72 -3.03 20.51
CA LEU A 132 -7.63 -4.10 20.94
C LEU A 132 -8.15 -3.90 22.38
N PRO A 133 -7.32 -3.62 23.40
CA PRO A 133 -7.82 -3.28 24.74
C PRO A 133 -8.74 -2.06 24.74
N MET A 134 -8.47 -1.05 23.92
CA MET A 134 -9.35 0.11 23.78
C MET A 134 -10.73 -0.30 23.24
N ALA A 135 -10.76 -1.20 22.25
CA ALA A 135 -12.02 -1.74 21.72
C ALA A 135 -12.79 -2.53 22.79
N VAL A 136 -12.10 -3.31 23.62
CA VAL A 136 -12.70 -4.00 24.76
C VAL A 136 -13.32 -3.02 25.77
N VAL A 137 -12.61 -1.92 26.11
CA VAL A 137 -13.11 -0.88 27.02
C VAL A 137 -14.36 -0.20 26.45
N VAL A 138 -14.36 0.11 25.14
CA VAL A 138 -15.49 0.73 24.47
C VAL A 138 -16.69 -0.24 24.45
N TRP A 139 -16.47 -1.49 24.04
CA TRP A 139 -17.52 -2.50 24.06
C TRP A 139 -18.09 -2.70 25.47
N TRP A 140 -17.23 -2.82 26.49
CA TRP A 140 -17.68 -2.99 27.89
C TRP A 140 -18.52 -1.79 28.36
N ARG A 141 -18.12 -0.57 28.00
CA ARG A 141 -18.87 0.65 28.36
C ARG A 141 -20.26 0.68 27.75
N TYR A 142 -20.39 0.27 26.48
CA TYR A 142 -21.63 0.33 25.71
C TYR A 142 -22.33 -1.02 25.56
N ARG A 143 -21.85 -2.04 26.27
CA ARG A 143 -22.44 -3.39 26.26
C ARG A 143 -23.96 -3.33 26.35
N PRO A 144 -24.69 -4.04 25.47
CA PRO A 144 -26.15 -3.99 25.42
C PRO A 144 -26.76 -4.68 26.63
N ASP A 145 -27.49 -3.92 27.45
CA ASP A 145 -28.35 -4.50 28.46
C ASP A 145 -29.74 -4.88 27.89
N LYS A 146 -30.12 -4.26 26.76
CA LYS A 146 -31.29 -4.60 25.91
C LYS A 146 -30.96 -4.38 24.47
N VAL A 147 -31.18 -5.39 23.63
CA VAL A 147 -30.91 -5.40 22.21
C VAL A 147 -32.01 -4.61 21.47
N PHE A 148 -31.58 -3.67 20.60
CA PHE A 148 -32.34 -3.12 19.48
C PHE A 148 -33.56 -2.24 19.76
N ALA A 149 -33.38 -1.11 20.45
CA ALA A 149 -34.30 0.00 20.22
C ALA A 149 -33.85 0.73 18.93
N PHE A 150 -34.65 0.63 17.87
CA PHE A 150 -34.40 1.33 16.61
C PHE A 150 -34.89 2.78 16.72
N LYS A 151 -33.95 3.73 16.70
CA LYS A 151 -34.29 5.13 16.52
C LYS A 151 -34.26 5.46 15.04
N PRO A 152 -35.30 6.05 14.44
CA PRO A 152 -35.35 6.33 13.02
C PRO A 152 -34.14 7.15 12.53
N VAL A 153 -33.72 8.15 13.32
CA VAL A 153 -32.53 8.98 13.02
C VAL A 153 -31.25 8.15 12.93
N GLU A 154 -31.06 7.16 13.81
CA GLU A 154 -29.87 6.30 13.75
C GLU A 154 -29.85 5.41 12.50
N ILE A 155 -31.03 5.00 12.01
CA ILE A 155 -31.15 4.25 10.75
C ILE A 155 -30.77 5.14 9.58
N VAL A 156 -31.33 6.35 9.50
CA VAL A 156 -31.02 7.31 8.45
C VAL A 156 -29.51 7.62 8.40
N LEU A 157 -28.89 7.89 9.55
CA LEU A 157 -27.45 8.15 9.63
C LEU A 157 -26.61 6.93 9.24
N THR A 158 -27.04 5.72 9.62
CA THR A 158 -26.35 4.48 9.20
C THR A 158 -26.40 4.32 7.67
N CYS A 159 -27.58 4.51 7.06
CA CYS A 159 -27.74 4.47 5.61
C CYS A 159 -26.92 5.57 4.94
N LEU A 160 -26.94 6.79 5.47
CA LEU A 160 -26.16 7.90 4.95
C LEU A 160 -24.66 7.58 4.91
N PHE A 161 -24.09 7.13 6.03
CA PHE A 161 -22.66 6.77 6.08
C PHE A 161 -22.32 5.59 5.18
N PHE A 162 -23.21 4.60 5.09
CA PHE A 162 -23.05 3.46 4.20
C PHE A 162 -23.01 3.91 2.73
N PHE A 163 -24.04 4.62 2.27
CA PHE A 163 -24.09 5.04 0.87
C PHE A 163 -22.98 6.04 0.51
N LEU A 164 -22.62 6.93 1.45
CA LEU A 164 -21.53 7.89 1.22
C LEU A 164 -20.19 7.19 1.07
N SER A 165 -19.86 6.23 1.93
CA SER A 165 -18.60 5.49 1.86
C SER A 165 -18.54 4.58 0.63
N MET A 166 -19.64 3.91 0.27
CA MET A 166 -19.71 3.10 -0.95
C MET A 166 -19.61 3.96 -2.22
N ALA A 167 -20.28 5.11 -2.24
CA ALA A 167 -20.23 6.05 -3.36
C ALA A 167 -18.82 6.60 -3.55
N LEU A 168 -18.12 6.94 -2.46
CA LEU A 168 -16.74 7.40 -2.49
C LEU A 168 -15.81 6.34 -3.09
N GLY A 169 -15.87 5.09 -2.61
CA GLY A 169 -15.04 4.00 -3.14
C GLY A 169 -15.35 3.69 -4.60
N THR A 170 -16.63 3.71 -5.00
CA THR A 170 -17.04 3.50 -6.39
C THR A 170 -16.59 4.66 -7.29
N TYR A 171 -16.61 5.88 -6.79
CA TYR A 171 -16.12 7.05 -7.50
C TYR A 171 -14.61 6.94 -7.74
N CYS A 172 -13.82 6.66 -6.71
CA CYS A 172 -12.36 6.50 -6.82
C CYS A 172 -11.96 5.29 -7.67
N TYR A 173 -12.78 4.24 -7.71
CA TYR A 173 -12.57 3.11 -8.63
C TYR A 173 -12.73 3.50 -10.10
N ARG A 174 -13.67 4.41 -10.41
CA ARG A 174 -13.99 4.83 -11.80
C ARG A 174 -13.20 6.03 -12.29
N HIS A 175 -12.63 6.78 -11.37
CA HIS A 175 -11.91 8.03 -11.63
C HIS A 175 -10.54 7.96 -10.93
N LEU A 176 -9.73 9.00 -11.11
CA LEU A 176 -8.49 9.15 -10.34
C LEU A 176 -8.82 9.34 -8.85
N PRO A 177 -7.95 8.87 -7.95
CA PRO A 177 -8.13 9.04 -6.51
C PRO A 177 -8.24 10.52 -6.14
N LEU A 178 -9.13 10.86 -5.19
CA LEU A 178 -9.28 12.23 -4.70
C LEU A 178 -8.01 12.73 -4.00
N VAL A 179 -7.32 11.83 -3.32
CA VAL A 179 -6.00 12.05 -2.73
C VAL A 179 -5.12 10.88 -3.18
N ASP A 180 -4.07 11.22 -3.92
CA ASP A 180 -3.15 10.22 -4.43
C ASP A 180 -1.99 10.06 -3.46
N PHE A 181 -1.92 8.89 -2.82
CA PHE A 181 -0.85 8.50 -1.90
C PHE A 181 0.26 7.70 -2.60
N LEU A 182 0.06 7.35 -3.87
CA LEU A 182 1.03 6.58 -4.63
C LEU A 182 2.27 7.41 -4.95
N PRO A 183 3.43 6.77 -5.08
CA PRO A 183 4.66 7.46 -5.48
C PRO A 183 4.60 8.03 -6.90
N TYR A 184 3.77 7.45 -7.77
CA TYR A 184 3.63 7.83 -9.18
C TYR A 184 2.55 8.90 -9.43
N LYS A 185 2.32 9.78 -8.47
CA LYS A 185 1.29 10.84 -8.57
C LYS A 185 1.67 11.97 -9.51
N VAL A 186 0.66 12.73 -9.92
CA VAL A 186 0.85 13.91 -10.77
C VAL A 186 1.81 14.91 -10.13
N GLY A 187 2.82 15.35 -10.90
CA GLY A 187 3.85 16.30 -10.45
C GLY A 187 5.12 15.67 -9.91
N VAL A 188 5.18 14.34 -9.78
CA VAL A 188 6.40 13.62 -9.37
C VAL A 188 7.26 13.34 -10.61
N ASN A 189 8.54 13.62 -10.52
CA ASN A 189 9.53 13.19 -11.50
C ASN A 189 10.09 11.83 -11.07
N ILE A 190 9.64 10.77 -11.76
CA ILE A 190 10.01 9.39 -11.43
C ILE A 190 11.55 9.21 -11.44
N TRP A 191 12.23 9.74 -12.45
CA TRP A 191 13.67 9.64 -12.55
C TRP A 191 14.40 10.29 -11.36
N GLN A 192 13.96 11.48 -10.95
CA GLN A 192 14.55 12.16 -9.79
C GLN A 192 14.27 11.40 -8.48
N GLU A 193 13.07 10.87 -8.29
CA GLU A 193 12.73 10.11 -7.08
C GLU A 193 13.47 8.78 -6.99
N MET A 194 13.78 8.14 -8.12
CA MET A 194 14.60 6.93 -8.14
C MET A 194 16.02 7.20 -7.66
N HIS A 195 16.58 8.35 -8.05
CA HIS A 195 17.98 8.73 -7.74
C HIS A 195 18.09 9.66 -6.52
N ALA A 196 16.99 10.16 -5.96
CA ALA A 196 17.01 11.03 -4.79
C ALA A 196 17.66 10.36 -3.58
N SER A 197 17.46 9.06 -3.43
CA SER A 197 18.07 8.30 -2.34
C SER A 197 19.57 8.05 -2.51
N GLU A 198 20.08 8.04 -3.74
CA GLU A 198 21.52 7.93 -4.01
C GLU A 198 22.23 9.25 -3.68
N ALA A 199 21.53 10.37 -3.89
CA ALA A 199 22.07 11.70 -3.60
C ALA A 199 21.94 12.09 -2.11
N GLU A 200 20.94 11.54 -1.38
CA GLU A 200 20.71 11.76 0.06
C GLU A 200 21.38 10.69 0.94
N ALA A 201 21.66 9.51 0.41
CA ALA A 201 22.56 8.56 1.01
C ALA A 201 23.97 9.15 0.87
N GLY A 202 24.38 10.01 1.79
CA GLY A 202 25.77 10.43 1.92
C GLY A 202 26.66 9.21 1.78
N GLU A 203 27.90 9.39 1.33
CA GLU A 203 28.85 8.31 1.04
C GLU A 203 28.66 7.12 1.98
N VAL A 204 28.12 6.04 1.44
CA VAL A 204 27.93 4.79 2.16
C VAL A 204 29.32 4.21 2.38
N GLU A 205 29.90 4.46 3.55
CA GLU A 205 31.22 3.93 3.87
C GLU A 205 31.07 2.45 4.22
N THR A 206 31.51 1.62 3.28
CA THR A 206 31.59 0.18 3.52
C THR A 206 32.87 -0.12 4.27
N VAL A 207 32.73 -0.55 5.52
CA VAL A 207 33.81 -0.89 6.41
C VAL A 207 34.01 -2.41 6.43
N LEU A 208 35.20 -2.84 6.09
CA LEU A 208 35.58 -4.24 6.12
C LEU A 208 36.21 -4.59 7.49
N VAL A 209 35.64 -5.57 8.19
CA VAL A 209 36.12 -6.01 9.51
C VAL A 209 37.03 -7.23 9.35
N TYR A 210 38.31 -7.06 9.65
CA TYR A 210 39.30 -8.13 9.60
C TYR A 210 39.85 -8.43 10.97
N ARG A 211 40.25 -9.68 11.19
CA ARG A 211 40.97 -10.14 12.37
C ARG A 211 42.46 -10.26 12.06
N ASN A 212 43.30 -9.65 12.88
CA ASN A 212 44.72 -9.85 12.78
C ASN A 212 45.07 -11.26 13.33
N LEU A 213 45.77 -12.05 12.50
CA LEU A 213 46.10 -13.45 12.81
C LEU A 213 47.14 -13.61 13.90
N GLU A 214 48.00 -12.59 14.12
CA GLU A 214 49.01 -12.63 15.19
C GLU A 214 48.48 -12.18 16.54
N THR A 215 47.63 -11.14 16.53
CA THR A 215 47.17 -10.49 17.78
C THR A 215 45.73 -10.86 18.19
N GLY A 216 44.95 -11.48 17.27
CA GLY A 216 43.55 -11.82 17.44
C GLY A 216 42.59 -10.59 17.48
N ARG A 217 43.10 -9.38 17.33
CA ARG A 217 42.30 -8.15 17.40
C ARG A 217 41.56 -7.88 16.08
N LEU A 218 40.35 -7.37 16.19
CA LEU A 218 39.58 -6.88 15.06
C LEU A 218 40.05 -5.47 14.69
N ARG A 219 40.12 -5.19 13.38
CA ARG A 219 40.38 -3.87 12.84
C ARG A 219 39.44 -3.64 11.67
N GLU A 220 38.98 -2.43 11.56
CA GLU A 220 38.13 -1.95 10.50
C GLU A 220 38.97 -1.28 9.41
N PHE A 221 38.66 -1.58 8.15
CA PHE A 221 39.34 -1.05 6.98
C PHE A 221 38.30 -0.44 6.03
N SER A 222 38.66 0.67 5.41
CA SER A 222 37.91 1.21 4.28
C SER A 222 38.19 0.39 3.02
N LEU A 223 37.31 0.46 2.02
CA LEU A 223 37.56 -0.15 0.69
C LEU A 223 38.79 0.42 -0.02
N GLU A 224 39.19 1.65 0.34
CA GLU A 224 40.37 2.30 -0.21
C GLU A 224 41.69 1.80 0.41
N ASP A 225 41.60 1.18 1.59
CA ASP A 225 42.76 0.61 2.25
C ASP A 225 43.25 -0.63 1.48
N THR A 226 44.56 -0.80 1.39
CA THR A 226 45.18 -1.97 0.74
C THR A 226 45.77 -2.98 1.73
N GLU A 227 45.87 -2.60 3.01
CA GLU A 227 46.47 -3.44 4.06
C GLU A 227 45.73 -4.75 4.31
N TRP A 228 44.39 -4.74 4.13
CA TRP A 228 43.52 -5.92 4.34
C TRP A 228 43.73 -7.02 3.28
N GLN A 229 44.39 -6.70 2.14
CA GLN A 229 44.67 -7.65 1.10
C GLN A 229 45.82 -8.64 1.46
N ASP A 230 46.56 -8.35 2.54
CA ASP A 230 47.57 -9.26 3.06
C ASP A 230 46.95 -10.41 3.84
N THR A 231 46.59 -11.49 3.15
CA THR A 231 45.96 -12.70 3.72
C THR A 231 46.86 -13.45 4.69
N THR A 232 48.14 -13.12 4.82
CA THR A 232 49.03 -13.71 5.83
C THR A 232 48.88 -13.08 7.20
N ARG A 233 48.36 -11.85 7.25
CA ARG A 233 48.17 -11.08 8.48
C ARG A 233 46.69 -10.89 8.85
N TRP A 234 45.80 -10.89 7.88
CA TRP A 234 44.43 -10.49 8.05
C TRP A 234 43.46 -11.56 7.55
N GLU A 235 42.54 -11.96 8.40
CA GLU A 235 41.41 -12.85 8.10
C GLU A 235 40.12 -12.04 8.09
N TRP A 236 39.35 -12.15 6.99
CA TRP A 236 38.05 -11.50 6.89
C TRP A 236 37.06 -12.10 7.91
N VAL A 237 36.31 -11.23 8.63
CA VAL A 237 35.33 -11.63 9.62
C VAL A 237 33.94 -11.18 9.22
N ASP A 238 33.78 -9.92 8.81
CA ASP A 238 32.49 -9.31 8.54
C ASP A 238 32.65 -8.08 7.61
N THR A 239 31.53 -7.69 6.97
CA THR A 239 31.45 -6.44 6.23
C THR A 239 30.31 -5.63 6.79
N ARG A 240 30.59 -4.44 7.31
CA ARG A 240 29.61 -3.52 7.85
C ARG A 240 29.44 -2.34 6.91
N THR A 241 28.20 -2.00 6.67
CA THR A 241 27.87 -0.78 5.95
C THR A 241 27.43 0.24 7.01
N GLU A 242 28.27 1.21 7.32
CA GLU A 242 27.92 2.31 8.20
C GLU A 242 27.37 3.44 7.33
N SER A 243 26.07 3.66 7.45
CA SER A 243 25.41 4.89 6.97
C SER A 243 25.03 5.70 8.21
N ASP A 244 25.47 6.94 8.29
CA ASP A 244 25.13 7.90 9.35
C ASP A 244 23.63 8.28 9.36
N SER A 245 22.90 7.83 8.34
CA SER A 245 21.44 7.96 8.23
C SER A 245 20.82 6.60 7.98
N SER A 246 19.73 6.30 8.64
CA SER A 246 18.88 5.15 8.29
C SER A 246 18.69 5.12 6.78
N PRO A 247 18.89 3.98 6.09
CA PRO A 247 18.78 3.93 4.63
C PRO A 247 17.38 4.43 4.25
N VAL A 248 17.32 5.63 3.70
CA VAL A 248 16.11 6.17 3.11
C VAL A 248 15.88 5.31 1.87
N ARG A 249 15.01 4.31 2.00
CA ARG A 249 14.61 3.53 0.83
C ARG A 249 13.93 4.47 -0.16
N PRO A 250 14.36 4.49 -1.42
CA PRO A 250 13.70 5.32 -2.43
C PRO A 250 12.21 5.00 -2.43
N ILE A 251 11.40 6.02 -2.51
CA ILE A 251 9.94 5.87 -2.58
C ILE A 251 9.58 5.07 -3.84
N ILE A 252 10.36 5.25 -4.91
CA ILE A 252 10.32 4.47 -6.15
C ILE A 252 11.62 3.66 -6.22
N GLY A 253 11.62 2.42 -5.67
CA GLY A 253 12.83 1.61 -5.57
C GLY A 253 13.22 0.92 -6.88
N GLU A 254 12.37 0.05 -7.39
CA GLU A 254 12.70 -0.84 -8.51
C GLU A 254 11.79 -0.58 -9.72
N PHE A 255 11.86 0.63 -10.26
CA PHE A 255 11.16 0.91 -11.52
C PHE A 255 12.09 0.67 -12.69
N ALA A 256 11.81 -0.33 -13.51
CA ALA A 256 12.56 -0.65 -14.70
C ALA A 256 11.64 -0.87 -15.90
N LEU A 257 11.99 -0.30 -17.03
CA LEU A 257 11.31 -0.47 -18.31
C LEU A 257 12.26 -1.19 -19.26
N HIS A 258 11.85 -2.37 -19.71
CA HIS A 258 12.63 -3.18 -20.64
C HIS A 258 11.95 -3.20 -22.01
N ASP A 259 12.75 -3.07 -23.07
CA ASP A 259 12.34 -3.30 -24.44
C ASP A 259 13.05 -4.52 -25.03
N ALA A 260 12.96 -4.71 -26.35
CA ALA A 260 13.63 -5.82 -27.03
C ALA A 260 15.16 -5.71 -27.05
N GLU A 261 15.72 -4.54 -26.78
CA GLU A 261 17.14 -4.23 -26.82
C GLU A 261 17.76 -4.21 -25.41
N GLY A 262 16.94 -4.14 -24.34
CA GLY A 262 17.36 -4.16 -22.94
C GLY A 262 16.65 -3.15 -22.05
N ASP A 263 17.38 -2.53 -21.13
CA ASP A 263 16.85 -1.51 -20.22
C ASP A 263 16.72 -0.15 -20.93
N ALA A 264 15.48 0.29 -21.10
CA ALA A 264 15.11 1.56 -21.72
C ALA A 264 14.65 2.62 -20.69
N THR A 265 14.84 2.38 -19.40
CA THR A 265 14.31 3.22 -18.31
C THR A 265 14.82 4.65 -18.42
N GLU A 266 16.12 4.85 -18.51
CA GLU A 266 16.73 6.18 -18.61
C GLU A 266 16.28 6.92 -19.85
N GLU A 267 16.36 6.27 -21.02
CA GLU A 267 15.96 6.88 -22.30
C GLU A 267 14.52 7.38 -22.28
N LEU A 268 13.59 6.56 -21.72
CA LEU A 268 12.17 6.89 -21.72
C LEU A 268 11.80 7.94 -20.68
N LEU A 269 12.41 7.92 -19.49
CA LEU A 269 12.10 8.85 -18.42
C LEU A 269 12.77 10.22 -18.57
N THR A 270 13.92 10.29 -19.29
CA THR A 270 14.63 11.54 -19.58
C THR A 270 14.34 12.10 -20.95
N ALA A 271 13.52 11.42 -21.75
CA ALA A 271 13.17 11.86 -23.11
C ALA A 271 12.61 13.29 -23.13
N PRO A 272 13.09 14.14 -24.06
CA PRO A 272 12.58 15.48 -24.21
C PRO A 272 11.14 15.47 -24.74
N GLY A 273 10.30 16.37 -24.22
CA GLY A 273 8.91 16.50 -24.63
C GLY A 273 7.95 15.68 -23.80
N ARG A 274 6.80 15.33 -24.39
CA ARG A 274 5.74 14.56 -23.72
C ARG A 274 5.77 13.11 -24.17
N VAL A 275 5.89 12.20 -23.20
CA VAL A 275 5.81 10.75 -23.43
C VAL A 275 4.52 10.23 -22.78
N TRP A 276 3.73 9.49 -23.53
CA TRP A 276 2.51 8.84 -23.05
C TRP A 276 2.79 7.38 -22.73
N PHE A 277 2.64 6.99 -21.48
CA PHE A 277 2.72 5.59 -21.07
C PHE A 277 1.33 4.97 -21.04
N LEU A 278 1.09 3.98 -21.89
CA LEU A 278 -0.14 3.20 -21.95
C LEU A 278 0.04 1.88 -21.23
N CYS A 279 -0.47 1.78 -20.01
CA CYS A 279 -0.39 0.55 -19.22
C CYS A 279 -1.50 -0.42 -19.65
N VAL A 280 -1.13 -1.53 -20.30
CA VAL A 280 -2.03 -2.59 -20.72
C VAL A 280 -1.70 -3.88 -20.00
N THR A 281 -2.57 -4.32 -19.11
CA THR A 281 -2.36 -5.53 -18.30
C THR A 281 -2.57 -6.82 -19.10
N SER A 282 -3.44 -6.81 -20.10
CA SER A 282 -3.64 -7.92 -21.06
C SER A 282 -4.35 -7.42 -22.31
N PHE A 283 -3.78 -7.75 -23.45
CA PHE A 283 -4.37 -7.43 -24.76
C PHE A 283 -5.60 -8.29 -25.08
N GLU A 284 -5.59 -9.54 -24.65
CA GLU A 284 -6.70 -10.48 -24.92
C GLU A 284 -7.99 -10.06 -24.19
N ARG A 285 -7.87 -9.49 -23.01
CA ARG A 285 -8.99 -9.08 -22.16
C ARG A 285 -9.50 -7.67 -22.46
N MET A 286 -8.90 -6.96 -23.42
CA MET A 286 -9.27 -5.58 -23.73
C MET A 286 -10.64 -5.52 -24.44
N PRO A 287 -11.63 -4.80 -23.88
CA PRO A 287 -12.92 -4.62 -24.55
C PRO A 287 -12.75 -3.86 -25.86
N ARG A 288 -13.46 -4.27 -26.93
CA ARG A 288 -13.40 -3.63 -28.25
C ARG A 288 -13.72 -2.12 -28.21
N GLY A 289 -14.55 -1.68 -27.27
CA GLY A 289 -14.87 -0.26 -27.08
C GLY A 289 -13.70 0.54 -26.48
N CYS A 290 -12.89 -0.10 -25.64
CA CYS A 290 -11.67 0.47 -25.07
C CYS A 290 -10.59 0.62 -26.15
N ALA A 291 -10.37 -0.42 -26.95
CA ALA A 291 -9.40 -0.40 -28.05
C ALA A 291 -9.65 0.80 -29.00
N ARG A 292 -10.90 1.01 -29.46
CA ARG A 292 -11.25 2.14 -30.35
C ARG A 292 -11.03 3.52 -29.71
N ARG A 293 -11.20 3.66 -28.39
CA ARG A 293 -10.87 4.91 -27.67
C ARG A 293 -9.37 5.13 -27.62
N LEU A 294 -8.63 4.07 -27.34
CA LEU A 294 -7.18 4.08 -27.26
C LEU A 294 -6.58 4.48 -28.60
N ASP A 295 -7.01 3.86 -29.72
CA ASP A 295 -6.56 4.20 -31.08
C ASP A 295 -6.73 5.70 -31.39
N ARG A 296 -7.85 6.26 -30.98
CA ARG A 296 -8.10 7.69 -31.19
C ARG A 296 -7.14 8.56 -30.39
N LEU A 297 -6.88 8.23 -29.11
CA LEU A 297 -5.96 8.96 -28.25
C LEU A 297 -4.52 8.85 -28.76
N VAL A 298 -4.10 7.64 -29.13
CA VAL A 298 -2.77 7.38 -29.71
C VAL A 298 -2.61 8.16 -31.02
N GLY A 299 -3.60 8.10 -31.91
CA GLY A 299 -3.57 8.85 -33.16
C GLY A 299 -3.48 10.37 -32.95
N GLN A 300 -4.16 10.92 -31.96
CA GLN A 300 -4.07 12.34 -31.60
C GLN A 300 -2.68 12.70 -31.05
N ALA A 301 -2.12 11.89 -30.16
CA ALA A 301 -0.78 12.12 -29.58
C ALA A 301 0.30 12.06 -30.65
N LEU A 302 0.27 11.06 -31.53
CA LEU A 302 1.21 10.92 -32.65
C LEU A 302 1.09 12.08 -33.65
N ALA A 303 -0.14 12.53 -33.96
CA ALA A 303 -0.36 13.70 -34.82
C ALA A 303 0.17 15.00 -34.20
N ALA A 304 0.23 15.08 -32.88
CA ALA A 304 0.84 16.20 -32.15
C ALA A 304 2.38 16.09 -32.05
N GLY A 305 2.99 15.04 -32.59
CA GLY A 305 4.43 14.78 -32.48
C GLY A 305 4.88 14.26 -31.11
N GLU A 306 3.94 13.77 -30.30
CA GLU A 306 4.23 13.23 -28.96
C GLU A 306 4.61 11.73 -29.05
N ARG A 307 5.47 11.26 -28.16
CA ARG A 307 5.90 9.85 -28.10
C ARG A 307 4.88 9.04 -27.32
N VAL A 308 4.51 7.86 -27.82
CA VAL A 308 3.58 6.94 -27.14
C VAL A 308 4.29 5.60 -26.95
N VAL A 309 4.33 5.13 -25.70
CA VAL A 309 4.94 3.86 -25.31
C VAL A 309 3.89 2.99 -24.62
N CYS A 310 3.76 1.74 -25.04
CA CYS A 310 2.87 0.77 -24.42
C CYS A 310 3.65 -0.07 -23.43
N LEU A 311 3.20 -0.06 -22.17
CA LEU A 311 3.75 -0.87 -21.10
C LEU A 311 2.85 -2.09 -20.85
N THR A 312 3.42 -3.28 -20.85
CA THR A 312 2.70 -4.53 -20.60
C THR A 312 3.56 -5.49 -19.79
N PRO A 313 2.99 -6.26 -18.85
CA PRO A 313 3.68 -7.35 -18.18
C PRO A 313 3.72 -8.63 -19.04
N GLU A 314 3.03 -8.66 -20.20
CA GLU A 314 3.05 -9.80 -21.10
C GLU A 314 4.38 -9.86 -21.85
N PRO A 315 5.02 -11.04 -21.98
CA PRO A 315 6.25 -11.17 -22.74
C PRO A 315 6.03 -10.75 -24.19
N LEU A 316 6.98 -10.00 -24.74
CA LEU A 316 6.91 -9.47 -26.12
C LEU A 316 7.08 -10.54 -27.20
N ASP A 317 7.47 -11.75 -26.83
CA ASP A 317 7.65 -12.87 -27.73
C ASP A 317 6.31 -13.30 -28.33
N GLY A 318 6.07 -12.92 -29.56
CA GLY A 318 4.86 -13.25 -30.31
C GLY A 318 3.77 -12.19 -30.31
N VAL A 319 3.97 -11.04 -29.68
CA VAL A 319 3.09 -9.87 -29.86
C VAL A 319 3.36 -9.26 -31.22
N THR A 320 2.60 -9.68 -32.23
CA THR A 320 2.52 -8.94 -33.47
C THR A 320 1.79 -7.64 -33.18
N TRP A 321 2.50 -6.53 -33.24
CA TRP A 321 1.95 -5.19 -33.16
C TRP A 321 1.01 -4.97 -34.35
N HIS A 322 -0.24 -5.41 -34.22
CA HIS A 322 -1.29 -4.88 -35.07
C HIS A 322 -1.52 -3.46 -34.57
N ALA A 323 -1.15 -2.48 -35.38
CA ALA A 323 -1.52 -1.11 -35.10
C ALA A 323 -3.01 -1.09 -34.77
N PHE A 324 -3.36 -0.65 -33.56
CA PHE A 324 -4.73 -0.49 -33.15
C PHE A 324 -5.41 0.37 -34.23
N GLY A 325 -6.27 -0.19 -35.06
CA GLY A 325 -7.06 0.59 -36.00
C GLY A 325 -6.78 0.44 -37.52
N THR A 326 -5.80 -0.32 -37.96
CA THR A 326 -5.58 -0.54 -39.40
C THR A 326 -6.30 -1.75 -39.98
N ALA A 327 -7.14 -2.42 -39.21
CA ALA A 327 -8.04 -3.48 -39.71
C ALA A 327 -9.41 -2.89 -40.03
N GLY A 328 -9.48 -2.02 -41.02
CA GLY A 328 -10.70 -1.39 -41.49
C GLY A 328 -10.50 -0.84 -42.88
N GLY A 329 -10.31 -1.74 -43.85
CA GLY A 329 -10.59 -1.47 -45.23
C GLY A 329 -11.87 -2.18 -45.56
#